data_3cb9e2f728cc7d685f887547c9d7ce0a
#
_entry.id   3cb9e2f728cc7d685f887547c9d7ce0a
#
_cell.length_a   1.000
_cell.length_b   1.000
_cell.length_c   1.000
_cell.angle_alpha   90.00
_cell.angle_beta   90.00
_cell.angle_gamma   90.00
#
_symmetry.space_group_name_H-M   'P 1'
#
loop_
_entity.id
_entity.type
_entity.pdbx_description
1 polymer ?
#
loop_
_entity_poly.entity_id
_entity_poly.type
_entity_poly.pdbx_seq_one_letter_code
_entity_poly.pdbx_strand_id
1 'polypeptide(L)'
;ALGRQVIRCGKKMAFALVRKSLGDYQDFKLYREDGTEAIYSPYSILALGMKELEFRDDFPKHLRWVGYKCLSFDCLPADHESYFETDKKRVLVTCGTHLKWEKERMVERAKKLSKLYPDYLFYVTLGEASGLGNVPRKLAENLLLFDYLPYTDILDKIDFALHHAGTGIMMACIEHEIPSLILPQDYDQFDNAVRAELAQVGLVARRTTDAEVLHLFKELTDHTDWSKLKTLAQ
;
A
#
# COMPACT_ATOMS: atom_id res chain seq x y z
N ALA A 1 -3.66 16.12 -24.25
CA ALA A 1 -4.57 15.66 -25.35
C ALA A 1 -4.02 14.39 -26.03
N LEU A 2 -2.77 14.40 -26.51
CA LEU A 2 -2.18 13.28 -27.27
C LEU A 2 -2.12 11.97 -26.46
N GLY A 3 -1.68 12.00 -25.21
CA GLY A 3 -1.58 10.81 -24.34
C GLY A 3 -2.94 10.12 -24.12
N ARG A 4 -4.02 10.89 -23.93
CA ARG A 4 -5.38 10.32 -23.78
C ARG A 4 -5.85 9.63 -25.08
N GLN A 5 -5.51 10.18 -26.23
CA GLN A 5 -5.86 9.54 -27.53
C GLN A 5 -5.11 8.23 -27.72
N VAL A 6 -3.82 8.19 -27.39
CA VAL A 6 -2.98 6.98 -27.46
C VAL A 6 -3.54 5.89 -26.54
N ILE A 7 -3.85 6.20 -25.28
CA ILE A 7 -4.45 5.25 -24.33
C ILE A 7 -5.80 4.76 -24.84
N ARG A 8 -6.66 5.64 -25.35
CA ARG A 8 -7.97 5.27 -25.89
C ARG A 8 -7.85 4.35 -27.10
N CYS A 9 -6.89 4.60 -27.97
CA CYS A 9 -6.59 3.75 -29.11
C CYS A 9 -6.09 2.35 -28.67
N GLY A 10 -5.16 2.32 -27.72
CA GLY A 10 -4.64 1.07 -27.14
C GLY A 10 -5.74 0.22 -26.49
N LYS A 11 -6.63 0.84 -25.69
CA LYS A 11 -7.79 0.15 -25.10
C LYS A 11 -8.71 -0.47 -26.16
N LYS A 12 -9.01 0.28 -27.23
CA LYS A 12 -9.85 -0.22 -28.34
C LYS A 12 -9.20 -1.39 -29.06
N MET A 13 -7.89 -1.33 -29.31
CA MET A 13 -7.14 -2.42 -29.95
C MET A 13 -7.12 -3.67 -29.07
N ALA A 14 -6.79 -3.53 -27.79
CA ALA A 14 -6.80 -4.64 -26.85
C ALA A 14 -8.18 -5.29 -26.73
N PHE A 15 -9.25 -4.48 -26.65
CA PHE A 15 -10.62 -5.00 -26.62
C PHE A 15 -10.98 -5.74 -27.92
N ALA A 16 -10.58 -5.22 -29.07
CA ALA A 16 -10.85 -5.90 -30.36
C ALA A 16 -10.21 -7.29 -30.44
N LEU A 17 -9.02 -7.47 -29.84
CA LEU A 17 -8.32 -8.76 -29.80
C LEU A 17 -9.05 -9.80 -28.95
N VAL A 18 -9.62 -9.40 -27.82
CA VAL A 18 -10.28 -10.32 -26.87
C VAL A 18 -11.79 -10.42 -27.06
N ARG A 19 -12.39 -9.55 -27.89
CA ARG A 19 -13.84 -9.43 -28.05
C ARG A 19 -14.55 -10.75 -28.33
N LYS A 20 -13.96 -11.60 -29.19
CA LYS A 20 -14.55 -12.88 -29.57
C LYS A 20 -14.62 -13.89 -28.42
N SER A 21 -13.75 -13.75 -27.42
CA SER A 21 -13.72 -14.63 -26.24
C SER A 21 -14.63 -14.16 -25.11
N LEU A 22 -15.32 -13.01 -25.27
CA LEU A 22 -16.17 -12.43 -24.24
C LEU A 22 -17.61 -13.00 -24.23
N GLY A 23 -17.94 -14.00 -25.09
CA GLY A 23 -19.25 -14.61 -25.13
C GLY A 23 -20.38 -13.58 -25.30
N ASP A 24 -21.33 -13.54 -24.36
CA ASP A 24 -22.49 -12.63 -24.39
C ASP A 24 -22.11 -11.14 -24.35
N TYR A 25 -20.88 -10.80 -23.97
CA TYR A 25 -20.38 -9.42 -23.92
C TYR A 25 -19.66 -8.96 -25.19
N GLN A 26 -19.67 -9.77 -26.26
CA GLN A 26 -18.98 -9.43 -27.52
C GLN A 26 -19.48 -8.12 -28.15
N ASP A 27 -20.73 -7.70 -27.88
CA ASP A 27 -21.34 -6.46 -28.39
C ASP A 27 -21.16 -5.26 -27.45
N PHE A 28 -20.46 -5.45 -26.33
CA PHE A 28 -20.15 -4.38 -25.39
C PHE A 28 -19.34 -3.27 -26.06
N LYS A 29 -19.73 -2.02 -25.86
CA LYS A 29 -19.02 -0.84 -26.36
C LYS A 29 -18.17 -0.24 -25.24
N LEU A 30 -16.85 -0.13 -25.44
CA LEU A 30 -15.94 0.47 -24.46
C LEU A 30 -16.27 1.94 -24.13
N TYR A 31 -16.83 2.67 -25.09
CA TYR A 31 -17.15 4.09 -24.96
C TYR A 31 -18.58 4.34 -25.34
N ARG A 32 -19.26 5.23 -24.63
CA ARG A 32 -20.58 5.77 -24.96
C ARG A 32 -20.46 6.77 -26.11
N GLU A 33 -21.58 7.26 -26.62
CA GLU A 33 -21.64 8.26 -27.68
C GLU A 33 -20.99 9.58 -27.30
N ASP A 34 -21.11 9.99 -26.01
CA ASP A 34 -20.46 11.17 -25.43
C ASP A 34 -18.95 11.00 -25.22
N GLY A 35 -18.41 9.79 -25.53
CA GLY A 35 -17.00 9.48 -25.39
C GLY A 35 -16.55 9.05 -24.00
N THR A 36 -17.44 8.96 -23.03
CA THR A 36 -17.14 8.41 -21.69
C THR A 36 -16.97 6.88 -21.74
N GLU A 37 -16.19 6.33 -20.80
CA GLU A 37 -16.00 4.88 -20.73
C GLU A 37 -17.28 4.19 -20.22
N ALA A 38 -17.78 3.20 -20.97
CA ALA A 38 -19.05 2.55 -20.66
C ALA A 38 -18.98 1.63 -19.42
N ILE A 39 -17.76 1.28 -18.98
CA ILE A 39 -17.55 0.49 -17.75
C ILE A 39 -17.97 1.26 -16.49
N TYR A 40 -17.90 2.59 -16.51
CA TYR A 40 -18.32 3.41 -15.37
C TYR A 40 -19.80 3.79 -15.47
N SER A 41 -20.46 3.87 -14.30
CA SER A 41 -21.84 4.35 -14.25
C SER A 41 -21.95 5.80 -14.78
N PRO A 42 -22.95 6.12 -15.61
CA PRO A 42 -23.20 7.51 -16.01
C PRO A 42 -23.90 8.32 -14.92
N TYR A 43 -24.40 7.67 -13.86
CA TYR A 43 -25.19 8.29 -12.79
C TYR A 43 -24.37 8.62 -11.55
N SER A 44 -23.54 7.68 -11.12
CA SER A 44 -22.69 7.85 -9.94
C SER A 44 -21.47 6.93 -9.99
N ILE A 45 -20.33 7.47 -9.59
CA ILE A 45 -19.09 6.74 -9.38
C ILE A 45 -18.68 6.99 -7.93
N LEU A 46 -18.57 5.93 -7.13
CA LEU A 46 -18.03 6.02 -5.77
C LEU A 46 -16.53 5.67 -5.84
N ALA A 47 -15.70 6.64 -5.49
CA ALA A 47 -14.26 6.45 -5.44
C ALA A 47 -13.83 6.15 -4.00
N LEU A 48 -13.30 4.95 -3.78
CA LEU A 48 -12.66 4.57 -2.51
C LEU A 48 -11.27 5.19 -2.48
N GLY A 49 -11.05 6.13 -1.58
CA GLY A 49 -9.78 6.85 -1.46
C GLY A 49 -9.98 8.29 -1.04
N MET A 50 -8.92 9.06 -1.12
CA MET A 50 -8.86 10.47 -0.72
C MET A 50 -8.56 11.32 -1.95
N LYS A 51 -9.34 12.40 -2.14
CA LYS A 51 -9.13 13.34 -3.23
C LYS A 51 -7.77 14.02 -3.12
N GLU A 52 -7.32 14.24 -1.92
CA GLU A 52 -6.07 14.91 -1.55
C GLU A 52 -4.82 14.16 -2.03
N LEU A 53 -4.95 12.86 -2.32
CA LEU A 53 -3.89 12.03 -2.91
C LEU A 53 -3.87 12.08 -4.43
N GLU A 54 -4.84 12.74 -5.08
CA GLU A 54 -4.93 12.77 -6.53
C GLU A 54 -4.18 13.96 -7.14
N PHE A 55 -3.53 13.72 -8.28
CA PHE A 55 -2.79 14.77 -9.02
C PHE A 55 -3.69 15.70 -9.83
N ARG A 56 -4.97 15.39 -9.95
CA ARG A 56 -5.90 15.98 -10.89
C ARG A 56 -7.16 16.45 -10.19
N ASP A 57 -7.76 17.50 -10.74
CA ASP A 57 -9.03 18.06 -10.30
C ASP A 57 -10.16 17.85 -11.30
N ASP A 58 -9.86 17.34 -12.52
CA ASP A 58 -10.82 17.20 -13.61
C ASP A 58 -11.60 15.87 -13.57
N PHE A 59 -12.23 15.59 -12.43
CA PHE A 59 -13.07 14.42 -12.24
C PHE A 59 -14.48 14.60 -12.80
N PRO A 60 -15.16 13.50 -13.21
CA PRO A 60 -16.56 13.55 -13.59
C PRO A 60 -17.43 14.16 -12.48
N LYS A 61 -18.41 14.99 -12.85
CA LYS A 61 -19.30 15.67 -11.87
C LYS A 61 -20.08 14.70 -10.96
N HIS A 62 -20.31 13.49 -11.43
CA HIS A 62 -21.02 12.44 -10.70
C HIS A 62 -20.11 11.49 -9.90
N LEU A 63 -18.80 11.78 -9.86
CA LEU A 63 -17.87 11.10 -8.97
C LEU A 63 -18.02 11.63 -7.54
N ARG A 64 -18.02 10.72 -6.58
CA ARG A 64 -18.05 11.01 -5.14
C ARG A 64 -16.92 10.28 -4.46
N TRP A 65 -16.10 11.02 -3.77
CA TRP A 65 -15.10 10.47 -2.86
C TRP A 65 -15.81 10.02 -1.58
N VAL A 66 -15.58 8.78 -1.17
CA VAL A 66 -16.23 8.18 0.00
C VAL A 66 -15.25 7.85 1.11
N GLY A 67 -13.99 8.29 0.94
CA GLY A 67 -12.93 8.00 1.90
C GLY A 67 -12.43 6.55 1.78
N TYR A 68 -11.63 6.15 2.75
CA TYR A 68 -11.11 4.80 2.90
C TYR A 68 -11.21 4.38 4.36
N LYS A 69 -11.54 3.13 4.57
CA LYS A 69 -11.49 2.49 5.89
C LYS A 69 -10.82 1.14 5.74
N CYS A 70 -9.79 0.92 6.55
CA CYS A 70 -9.18 -0.40 6.64
C CYS A 70 -10.17 -1.36 7.33
N LEU A 71 -10.58 -2.38 6.62
CA LEU A 71 -11.47 -3.41 7.15
C LEU A 71 -10.79 -4.76 7.03
N SER A 72 -10.81 -5.53 8.12
CA SER A 72 -10.46 -6.95 8.14
C SER A 72 -11.51 -7.70 8.91
N PHE A 73 -11.78 -8.93 8.51
CA PHE A 73 -12.58 -9.87 9.28
C PHE A 73 -11.72 -10.81 10.12
N ASP A 74 -10.40 -10.76 9.91
CA ASP A 74 -9.43 -11.53 10.66
C ASP A 74 -9.07 -10.76 11.94
N CYS A 75 -8.97 -11.47 13.06
CA CYS A 75 -8.57 -10.90 14.34
C CYS A 75 -7.22 -11.47 14.76
N LEU A 76 -6.40 -10.63 15.41
CA LEU A 76 -5.15 -11.09 16.01
C LEU A 76 -5.46 -12.07 17.14
N PRO A 77 -4.90 -13.29 17.16
CA PRO A 77 -5.06 -14.21 18.26
C PRO A 77 -4.60 -13.60 19.60
N ALA A 78 -5.36 -13.84 20.67
CA ALA A 78 -5.11 -13.24 21.98
C ALA A 78 -3.70 -13.55 22.55
N ASP A 79 -3.16 -14.72 22.25
CA ASP A 79 -1.80 -15.12 22.63
C ASP A 79 -0.71 -14.37 21.85
N HIS A 80 -1.05 -13.71 20.75
CA HIS A 80 -0.14 -12.88 19.96
C HIS A 80 -0.03 -11.43 20.46
N GLU A 81 -0.94 -10.96 21.29
CA GLU A 81 -0.91 -9.60 21.86
C GLU A 81 0.40 -9.28 22.56
N SER A 82 0.95 -10.26 23.29
CA SER A 82 2.20 -10.12 24.03
C SER A 82 3.43 -9.81 23.17
N TYR A 83 3.40 -10.15 21.87
CA TYR A 83 4.50 -9.80 20.95
C TYR A 83 4.60 -8.30 20.67
N PHE A 84 3.53 -7.54 20.94
CA PHE A 84 3.47 -6.09 20.77
C PHE A 84 3.72 -5.30 22.06
N GLU A 85 3.88 -5.99 23.19
CA GLU A 85 4.22 -5.39 24.48
C GLU A 85 5.72 -5.09 24.55
N THR A 86 6.10 -3.84 24.28
CA THR A 86 7.51 -3.43 24.28
C THR A 86 7.62 -1.91 24.41
N ASP A 87 8.71 -1.46 25.04
CA ASP A 87 9.07 -0.04 25.08
C ASP A 87 9.82 0.43 23.82
N LYS A 88 10.18 -0.51 22.93
CA LYS A 88 10.88 -0.20 21.68
C LYS A 88 9.91 0.41 20.66
N LYS A 89 10.45 1.22 19.74
CA LYS A 89 9.73 1.64 18.54
C LYS A 89 9.41 0.45 17.65
N ARG A 90 8.19 0.39 17.15
CA ARG A 90 7.64 -0.75 16.42
C ARG A 90 7.56 -0.45 14.93
N VAL A 91 8.16 -1.31 14.14
CA VAL A 91 8.26 -1.14 12.68
C VAL A 91 7.59 -2.31 11.98
N LEU A 92 6.52 -2.04 11.23
CA LEU A 92 5.90 -3.02 10.35
C LEU A 92 6.64 -3.08 9.01
N VAL A 93 6.97 -4.28 8.55
CA VAL A 93 7.61 -4.51 7.24
C VAL A 93 6.75 -5.48 6.43
N THR A 94 6.26 -5.03 5.27
CA THR A 94 5.40 -5.86 4.41
C THR A 94 5.56 -5.55 2.92
N CYS A 95 5.47 -6.59 2.08
CA CYS A 95 5.34 -6.46 0.62
C CYS A 95 3.97 -6.96 0.11
N GLY A 96 2.99 -7.08 1.01
CA GLY A 96 1.65 -7.55 0.68
C GLY A 96 1.59 -9.04 0.31
N THR A 97 0.53 -9.43 -0.38
CA THR A 97 0.24 -10.84 -0.69
C THR A 97 0.78 -11.28 -2.05
N HIS A 98 0.87 -10.37 -3.02
CA HIS A 98 1.14 -10.71 -4.43
C HIS A 98 2.63 -10.79 -4.79
N LEU A 99 3.51 -10.06 -4.11
CA LEU A 99 4.93 -9.93 -4.45
C LEU A 99 5.77 -11.09 -3.87
N LYS A 100 5.51 -12.31 -4.29
CA LYS A 100 6.20 -13.51 -3.74
C LYS A 100 7.72 -13.43 -3.88
N TRP A 101 8.23 -12.88 -4.98
CA TRP A 101 9.66 -12.71 -5.26
C TRP A 101 10.34 -11.65 -4.39
N GLU A 102 9.60 -10.73 -3.80
CA GLU A 102 10.13 -9.67 -2.95
C GLU A 102 10.17 -10.06 -1.45
N LYS A 103 9.44 -11.11 -1.05
CA LYS A 103 9.33 -11.51 0.37
C LYS A 103 10.68 -11.79 1.01
N GLU A 104 11.52 -12.58 0.35
CA GLU A 104 12.87 -12.92 0.86
C GLU A 104 13.74 -11.66 0.99
N ARG A 105 13.70 -10.79 -0.01
CA ARG A 105 14.46 -9.54 -0.01
C ARG A 105 14.01 -8.58 1.09
N MET A 106 12.70 -8.52 1.36
CA MET A 106 12.14 -7.76 2.47
C MET A 106 12.62 -8.28 3.83
N VAL A 107 12.62 -9.61 4.02
CA VAL A 107 13.16 -10.25 5.23
C VAL A 107 14.65 -9.91 5.41
N GLU A 108 15.46 -10.01 4.35
CA GLU A 108 16.89 -9.66 4.43
C GLU A 108 17.13 -8.18 4.72
N ARG A 109 16.31 -7.29 4.19
CA ARG A 109 16.34 -5.86 4.55
C ARG A 109 15.99 -5.63 6.02
N ALA A 110 14.93 -6.27 6.50
CA ALA A 110 14.56 -6.20 7.91
C ALA A 110 15.68 -6.71 8.84
N LYS A 111 16.39 -7.79 8.46
CA LYS A 111 17.56 -8.27 9.18
C LYS A 111 18.71 -7.25 9.23
N LYS A 112 18.93 -6.51 8.14
CA LYS A 112 19.96 -5.45 8.11
C LYS A 112 19.56 -4.27 8.99
N LEU A 113 18.30 -3.84 8.90
CA LEU A 113 17.76 -2.76 9.72
C LEU A 113 17.78 -3.14 11.21
N SER A 114 17.35 -4.34 11.57
CA SER A 114 17.31 -4.77 12.97
C SER A 114 18.69 -4.77 13.66
N LYS A 115 19.76 -5.07 12.91
CA LYS A 115 21.14 -4.98 13.41
C LYS A 115 21.59 -3.53 13.66
N LEU A 116 21.15 -2.58 12.82
CA LEU A 116 21.56 -1.19 12.92
C LEU A 116 20.70 -0.39 13.91
N TYR A 117 19.48 -0.87 14.18
CA TYR A 117 18.51 -0.20 15.04
C TYR A 117 18.05 -1.13 16.18
N PRO A 118 18.92 -1.39 17.19
CA PRO A 118 18.61 -2.32 18.29
C PRO A 118 17.46 -1.85 19.19
N ASP A 119 17.17 -0.53 19.20
CA ASP A 119 16.08 0.08 19.97
C ASP A 119 14.72 0.03 19.24
N TYR A 120 14.67 -0.59 18.06
CA TYR A 120 13.45 -0.83 17.30
C TYR A 120 13.11 -2.32 17.31
N LEU A 121 11.83 -2.65 17.30
CA LEU A 121 11.32 -4.00 17.10
C LEU A 121 10.63 -4.10 15.74
N PHE A 122 11.10 -5.02 14.92
CA PHE A 122 10.64 -5.20 13.55
C PHE A 122 9.67 -6.37 13.46
N TYR A 123 8.50 -6.14 12.91
CA TYR A 123 7.46 -7.11 12.60
C TYR A 123 7.39 -7.28 11.08
N VAL A 124 7.88 -8.39 10.57
CA VAL A 124 7.77 -8.72 9.16
C VAL A 124 6.57 -9.62 8.95
N THR A 125 5.70 -9.30 8.00
CA THR A 125 4.59 -10.20 7.61
C THR A 125 4.71 -10.63 6.16
N LEU A 126 4.50 -11.94 5.93
CA LEU A 126 4.50 -12.52 4.58
C LEU A 126 3.17 -12.32 3.85
N GLY A 127 2.12 -11.89 4.53
CA GLY A 127 0.80 -11.70 3.95
C GLY A 127 0.11 -13.00 3.54
N GLU A 128 0.41 -14.12 4.22
CA GLU A 128 -0.16 -15.45 3.96
C GLU A 128 -1.29 -15.73 4.93
N ALA A 129 -2.52 -15.38 4.55
CA ALA A 129 -3.70 -15.45 5.43
C ALA A 129 -3.93 -16.85 6.05
N SER A 130 -3.55 -17.93 5.37
CA SER A 130 -3.60 -19.29 5.91
C SER A 130 -2.68 -19.51 7.12
N GLY A 131 -1.73 -18.61 7.35
CA GLY A 131 -0.82 -18.64 8.49
C GLY A 131 -1.26 -17.76 9.66
N LEU A 132 -2.50 -17.26 9.67
CA LEU A 132 -3.04 -16.55 10.81
C LEU A 132 -3.02 -17.44 12.06
N GLY A 133 -2.44 -16.92 13.15
CA GLY A 133 -2.30 -17.66 14.41
C GLY A 133 -1.06 -18.58 14.48
N ASN A 134 -0.27 -18.70 13.42
CA ASN A 134 1.01 -19.37 13.52
C ASN A 134 1.97 -18.58 14.42
N VAL A 135 2.67 -19.27 15.30
CA VAL A 135 3.70 -18.68 16.16
C VAL A 135 4.76 -17.99 15.29
N PRO A 136 5.08 -16.70 15.54
CA PRO A 136 6.06 -16.00 14.75
C PRO A 136 7.46 -16.59 14.91
N ARG A 137 8.22 -16.56 13.84
CA ARG A 137 9.63 -16.98 13.84
C ARG A 137 10.50 -15.83 14.35
N LYS A 138 11.21 -16.04 15.44
CA LYS A 138 12.20 -15.07 15.94
C LYS A 138 13.47 -15.17 15.10
N LEU A 139 13.74 -14.17 14.26
CA LEU A 139 14.92 -14.12 13.38
C LEU A 139 16.11 -13.39 14.03
N ALA A 140 15.83 -12.49 14.99
CA ALA A 140 16.79 -11.81 15.85
C ALA A 140 16.08 -11.39 17.15
N GLU A 141 16.84 -10.83 18.13
CA GLU A 141 16.25 -10.35 19.39
C GLU A 141 15.17 -9.28 19.19
N ASN A 142 15.27 -8.52 18.12
CA ASN A 142 14.35 -7.45 17.77
C ASN A 142 13.75 -7.62 16.36
N LEU A 143 13.57 -8.88 15.90
CA LEU A 143 12.98 -9.17 14.60
C LEU A 143 12.12 -10.42 14.65
N LEU A 144 10.82 -10.23 14.45
CA LEU A 144 9.80 -11.28 14.39
C LEU A 144 9.26 -11.40 12.96
N LEU A 145 9.14 -12.61 12.47
CA LEU A 145 8.56 -12.92 11.17
C LEU A 145 7.24 -13.68 11.35
N PHE A 146 6.16 -13.06 10.91
CA PHE A 146 4.81 -13.61 10.90
C PHE A 146 4.43 -14.08 9.49
N ASP A 147 3.71 -15.15 9.39
CA ASP A 147 3.10 -15.54 8.13
C ASP A 147 1.99 -14.56 7.74
N TYR A 148 1.19 -14.12 8.72
CA TYR A 148 0.14 -13.14 8.53
C TYR A 148 -0.07 -12.26 9.77
N LEU A 149 -0.38 -10.99 9.55
CA LEU A 149 -0.81 -10.03 10.57
C LEU A 149 -2.04 -9.26 10.07
N PRO A 150 -3.16 -9.25 10.82
CA PRO A 150 -4.34 -8.44 10.50
C PRO A 150 -4.04 -6.97 10.80
N TYR A 151 -4.05 -6.12 9.78
CA TYR A 151 -3.65 -4.70 9.94
C TYR A 151 -4.56 -3.95 10.91
N THR A 152 -5.87 -4.22 10.89
CA THR A 152 -6.84 -3.56 11.78
C THR A 152 -6.51 -3.66 13.28
N ASP A 153 -5.83 -4.74 13.68
CA ASP A 153 -5.57 -5.03 15.10
C ASP A 153 -4.17 -4.61 15.53
N ILE A 154 -3.29 -4.33 14.58
CA ILE A 154 -1.89 -4.05 14.90
C ILE A 154 -1.45 -2.61 14.61
N LEU A 155 -2.09 -1.91 13.64
CA LEU A 155 -1.58 -0.63 13.19
C LEU A 155 -1.58 0.44 14.26
N ASP A 156 -2.52 0.45 15.19
CA ASP A 156 -2.51 1.35 16.36
C ASP A 156 -1.29 1.17 17.28
N LYS A 157 -0.60 0.03 17.13
CA LYS A 157 0.59 -0.33 17.90
C LYS A 157 1.90 -0.05 17.14
N ILE A 158 1.84 0.41 15.89
CA ILE A 158 2.99 0.57 14.99
C ILE A 158 3.42 2.04 14.92
N ASP A 159 4.71 2.28 15.04
CA ASP A 159 5.29 3.64 14.96
C ASP A 159 5.73 3.98 13.53
N PHE A 160 6.21 3.01 12.74
CA PHE A 160 6.69 3.20 11.37
C PHE A 160 6.34 2.00 10.49
N ALA A 161 6.20 2.22 9.19
CA ALA A 161 6.00 1.13 8.24
C ALA A 161 7.00 1.16 7.07
N LEU A 162 7.41 -0.02 6.62
CA LEU A 162 8.06 -0.24 5.33
C LEU A 162 7.11 -1.06 4.46
N HIS A 163 6.68 -0.51 3.33
CA HIS A 163 5.74 -1.22 2.47
C HIS A 163 5.93 -0.89 0.98
N HIS A 164 5.26 -1.66 0.13
CA HIS A 164 5.38 -1.63 -1.32
C HIS A 164 4.45 -0.62 -2.03
N ALA A 165 3.69 0.20 -1.32
CA ALA A 165 2.65 1.09 -1.84
C ALA A 165 1.42 0.38 -2.44
N GLY A 166 1.08 -0.85 -2.02
CA GLY A 166 -0.25 -1.39 -2.29
C GLY A 166 -1.32 -0.47 -1.67
N THR A 167 -2.42 -0.22 -2.38
CA THR A 167 -3.45 0.74 -1.94
C THR A 167 -3.92 0.46 -0.50
N GLY A 168 -4.16 -0.82 -0.15
CA GLY A 168 -4.66 -1.20 1.17
C GLY A 168 -3.74 -0.77 2.30
N ILE A 169 -2.46 -1.16 2.26
CA ILE A 169 -1.51 -0.81 3.33
C ILE A 169 -1.17 0.68 3.35
N MET A 170 -1.05 1.33 2.18
CA MET A 170 -0.78 2.76 2.12
C MET A 170 -1.90 3.56 2.79
N MET A 171 -3.15 3.28 2.44
CA MET A 171 -4.31 3.96 3.02
C MET A 171 -4.47 3.66 4.50
N ALA A 172 -4.21 2.42 4.92
CA ALA A 172 -4.25 2.04 6.32
C ALA A 172 -3.16 2.75 7.14
N CYS A 173 -1.95 2.91 6.62
CA CYS A 173 -0.90 3.71 7.27
C CYS A 173 -1.30 5.19 7.40
N ILE A 174 -1.97 5.76 6.40
CA ILE A 174 -2.49 7.14 6.48
C ILE A 174 -3.56 7.23 7.56
N GLU A 175 -4.56 6.32 7.56
CA GLU A 175 -5.63 6.28 8.56
C GLU A 175 -5.11 6.24 10.01
N HIS A 176 -4.03 5.49 10.24
CA HIS A 176 -3.41 5.32 11.56
C HIS A 176 -2.23 6.27 11.82
N GLU A 177 -2.05 7.30 11.00
CA GLU A 177 -0.99 8.30 11.13
C GLU A 177 0.44 7.70 11.18
N ILE A 178 0.68 6.60 10.46
CA ILE A 178 1.96 5.88 10.47
C ILE A 178 2.86 6.37 9.34
N PRO A 179 3.98 7.06 9.65
CA PRO A 179 4.97 7.45 8.68
C PRO A 179 5.57 6.23 7.99
N SER A 180 5.70 6.30 6.65
CA SER A 180 6.06 5.13 5.87
C SER A 180 7.28 5.34 4.99
N LEU A 181 8.15 4.32 4.91
CA LEU A 181 9.14 4.17 3.86
C LEU A 181 8.57 3.26 2.78
N ILE A 182 8.42 3.80 1.59
CA ILE A 182 7.72 3.17 0.47
C ILE A 182 8.71 2.63 -0.54
N LEU A 183 8.60 1.35 -0.87
CA LEU A 183 9.46 0.61 -1.78
C LEU A 183 8.63 0.02 -2.94
N PRO A 184 8.22 0.82 -3.93
CA PRO A 184 7.38 0.34 -5.02
C PRO A 184 8.13 -0.69 -5.88
N GLN A 185 7.44 -1.76 -6.30
CA GLN A 185 8.00 -2.87 -7.05
C GLN A 185 7.32 -3.09 -8.39
N ASP A 186 5.99 -3.01 -8.45
CA ASP A 186 5.21 -3.35 -9.64
C ASP A 186 3.82 -2.69 -9.64
N TYR A 187 3.09 -2.84 -10.73
CA TYR A 187 1.70 -2.41 -10.92
C TYR A 187 1.46 -0.91 -10.64
N ASP A 188 0.43 -0.61 -9.88
CA ASP A 188 0.00 0.72 -9.43
C ASP A 188 0.88 1.31 -8.32
N GLN A 189 1.83 0.54 -7.79
CA GLN A 189 2.64 0.92 -6.65
C GLN A 189 3.51 2.16 -6.92
N PHE A 190 4.04 2.30 -8.15
CA PHE A 190 4.81 3.48 -8.54
C PHE A 190 3.95 4.75 -8.53
N ASP A 191 2.71 4.64 -8.99
CA ASP A 191 1.76 5.74 -9.02
C ASP A 191 1.32 6.12 -7.59
N ASN A 192 1.02 5.13 -6.76
CA ASN A 192 0.70 5.30 -5.34
C ASN A 192 1.88 5.91 -4.55
N ALA A 193 3.11 5.48 -4.83
CA ALA A 193 4.30 6.02 -4.20
C ALA A 193 4.48 7.51 -4.51
N VAL A 194 4.27 7.92 -5.77
CA VAL A 194 4.32 9.35 -6.15
C VAL A 194 3.23 10.15 -5.45
N ARG A 195 2.02 9.59 -5.31
CA ARG A 195 0.94 10.22 -4.53
C ARG A 195 1.32 10.45 -3.08
N ALA A 196 1.85 9.42 -2.44
CA ALA A 196 2.30 9.50 -1.04
C ALA A 196 3.41 10.53 -0.84
N GLU A 197 4.37 10.61 -1.75
CA GLU A 197 5.46 11.58 -1.71
C GLU A 197 4.96 13.02 -1.88
N LEU A 198 4.10 13.27 -2.87
CA LEU A 198 3.51 14.59 -3.12
C LEU A 198 2.61 15.04 -1.96
N ALA A 199 1.90 14.12 -1.33
CA ALA A 199 1.09 14.39 -0.15
C ALA A 199 1.92 14.51 1.14
N GLN A 200 3.22 14.23 1.10
CA GLN A 200 4.14 14.26 2.25
C GLN A 200 3.71 13.32 3.39
N VAL A 201 3.24 12.14 3.03
CA VAL A 201 2.81 11.11 4.00
C VAL A 201 3.80 9.96 4.15
N GLY A 202 4.91 9.99 3.42
CA GLY A 202 5.97 9.00 3.49
C GLY A 202 7.16 9.36 2.61
N LEU A 203 8.25 8.61 2.78
CA LEU A 203 9.46 8.69 1.97
C LEU A 203 9.47 7.57 0.92
N VAL A 204 9.96 7.85 -0.28
CA VAL A 204 9.93 6.89 -1.40
C VAL A 204 11.32 6.51 -1.87
N ALA A 205 11.65 5.22 -1.84
CA ALA A 205 12.87 4.70 -2.41
C ALA A 205 12.75 4.60 -3.94
N ARG A 206 13.60 5.33 -4.66
CA ARG A 206 13.59 5.39 -6.14
C ARG A 206 14.24 4.17 -6.78
N ARG A 207 15.29 3.63 -6.17
CA ARG A 207 16.10 2.52 -6.68
C ARG A 207 15.90 1.24 -5.89
N THR A 208 15.33 1.33 -4.72
CA THR A 208 15.13 0.21 -3.78
C THR A 208 16.42 -0.60 -3.49
N THR A 209 17.60 0.05 -3.58
CA THR A 209 18.86 -0.53 -3.14
C THR A 209 18.95 -0.54 -1.61
N ASP A 210 19.69 -1.48 -1.04
CA ASP A 210 19.86 -1.54 0.41
C ASP A 210 20.43 -0.24 0.99
N ALA A 211 21.40 0.36 0.32
CA ALA A 211 22.01 1.62 0.76
C ALA A 211 20.99 2.76 0.81
N GLU A 212 20.13 2.87 -0.21
CA GLU A 212 19.06 3.87 -0.25
C GLU A 212 18.01 3.60 0.84
N VAL A 213 17.61 2.35 1.02
CA VAL A 213 16.64 1.96 2.05
C VAL A 213 17.16 2.28 3.45
N LEU A 214 18.41 1.98 3.74
CA LEU A 214 19.04 2.31 5.03
C LEU A 214 19.13 3.83 5.27
N HIS A 215 19.49 4.59 4.23
CA HIS A 215 19.53 6.04 4.29
C HIS A 215 18.16 6.65 4.56
N LEU A 216 17.16 6.25 3.77
CA LEU A 216 15.79 6.75 3.91
C LEU A 216 15.12 6.28 5.21
N PHE A 217 15.46 5.10 5.73
CA PHE A 217 14.96 4.68 7.03
C PHE A 217 15.49 5.56 8.16
N LYS A 218 16.75 5.94 8.10
CA LYS A 218 17.31 6.91 9.02
C LYS A 218 16.58 8.26 8.92
N GLU A 219 16.38 8.76 7.71
CA GLU A 219 15.63 9.98 7.46
C GLU A 219 14.20 9.89 8.01
N LEU A 220 13.49 8.78 7.77
CA LEU A 220 12.15 8.52 8.29
C LEU A 220 12.08 8.63 9.82
N THR A 221 13.05 8.03 10.51
CA THR A 221 13.08 7.99 11.98
C THR A 221 13.54 9.29 12.61
N ASP A 222 14.37 10.07 11.90
CA ASP A 222 14.85 11.40 12.36
C ASP A 222 13.83 12.52 12.04
N HIS A 223 12.91 12.29 11.09
CA HIS A 223 11.91 13.27 10.67
C HIS A 223 10.82 13.42 11.75
N THR A 224 10.53 14.65 12.14
CA THR A 224 9.60 14.93 13.26
C THR A 224 8.30 15.61 12.82
N ASP A 225 8.25 16.18 11.62
CA ASP A 225 7.07 16.90 11.13
C ASP A 225 6.23 16.06 10.15
N TRP A 226 5.27 15.34 10.70
CA TRP A 226 4.27 14.56 9.95
C TRP A 226 2.89 15.23 9.97
N SER A 227 2.84 16.57 10.01
CA SER A 227 1.59 17.34 10.09
C SER A 227 0.65 17.06 8.91
N LYS A 228 1.19 16.87 7.71
CA LYS A 228 0.38 16.51 6.51
C LYS A 228 -0.28 15.15 6.65
N LEU A 229 0.46 14.15 7.14
CA LEU A 229 -0.08 12.82 7.42
C LEU A 229 -1.24 12.90 8.42
N LYS A 230 -1.06 13.61 9.52
CA LYS A 230 -2.10 13.84 10.53
C LYS A 230 -3.33 14.56 9.99
N THR A 231 -3.14 15.51 9.08
CA THR A 231 -4.26 16.23 8.45
C THR A 231 -5.06 15.32 7.52
N LEU A 232 -4.40 14.38 6.83
CA LEU A 232 -5.07 13.46 5.92
C LEU A 232 -5.79 12.32 6.64
N ALA A 233 -5.37 11.98 7.85
CA ALA A 233 -5.98 10.94 8.68
C ALA A 233 -7.34 11.35 9.28
N GLN A 234 -7.67 12.64 9.31
CA GLN A 234 -8.91 13.22 9.86
C GLN A 234 -10.03 13.27 8.83
#